data_9a0d2dfa561154aaaa23ea3e7bd9207f
#
_entry.id   9a0d2dfa561154aaaa23ea3e7bd9207f
#
_cell.length_a   1.000
_cell.length_b   1.000
_cell.length_c   1.000
_cell.angle_alpha   90.00
_cell.angle_beta   90.00
_cell.angle_gamma   90.00
#
_symmetry.space_group_name_H-M   'P 1'
#
loop_
_entity.id
_entity.type
_entity.pdbx_description
1 polymer ?
#
loop_
_entity_poly.entity_id
_entity_poly.type
_entity_poly.pdbx_seq_one_letter_code
_entity_poly.pdbx_strand_id
1 'polypeptide(L)'
;MSDITMYGAEWCGDCRRSKKFLDANNVKYNYIDVEADVSASDKVIEINGGQRSIPVIIFSDGTHLTEPSDAALKEKLESLKVI
;
A
#
# COMPACT_ATOMS: atom_id res chain seq x y z
N MET A 1 -0.11 15.49 6.47
CA MET A 1 -0.92 14.43 5.88
C MET A 1 -0.17 13.81 4.71
N SER A 2 -0.17 12.51 4.60
CA SER A 2 0.56 11.82 3.53
C SER A 2 -0.34 11.59 2.31
N ASP A 3 0.23 11.74 1.12
CA ASP A 3 -0.47 11.45 -0.14
C ASP A 3 -0.39 9.97 -0.52
N ILE A 4 0.30 9.15 0.27
CA ILE A 4 0.43 7.72 0.06
C ILE A 4 -0.46 7.01 1.05
N THR A 5 -1.27 6.07 0.58
CA THR A 5 -2.18 5.28 1.42
C THR A 5 -1.93 3.80 1.18
N MET A 6 -1.75 3.06 2.27
CA MET A 6 -1.57 1.61 2.22
C MET A 6 -2.76 0.91 2.87
N TYR A 7 -3.36 0.01 2.12
CA TYR A 7 -4.41 -0.89 2.62
C TYR A 7 -3.78 -2.24 2.93
N GLY A 8 -3.98 -2.73 4.13
CA GLY A 8 -3.37 -3.99 4.53
C GLY A 8 -4.03 -4.61 5.75
N ALA A 9 -3.39 -5.66 6.28
CA ALA A 9 -3.84 -6.34 7.49
C ALA A 9 -2.62 -6.84 8.26
N GLU A 10 -2.75 -6.91 9.58
CA GLU A 10 -1.63 -7.28 10.46
C GLU A 10 -1.16 -8.73 10.25
N TRP A 11 -2.09 -9.63 9.86
CA TRP A 11 -1.75 -11.03 9.62
C TRP A 11 -1.07 -11.28 8.27
N CYS A 12 -1.10 -10.31 7.38
CA CYS A 12 -0.59 -10.45 6.02
C CYS A 12 0.93 -10.24 5.99
N GLY A 13 1.68 -11.27 5.62
CA GLY A 13 3.14 -11.20 5.53
C GLY A 13 3.64 -10.18 4.53
N ASP A 14 3.01 -10.10 3.36
CA ASP A 14 3.36 -9.14 2.32
C ASP A 14 3.07 -7.70 2.78
N CYS A 15 1.98 -7.50 3.52
CA CYS A 15 1.64 -6.19 4.09
C CYS A 15 2.70 -5.75 5.09
N ARG A 16 3.11 -6.66 5.96
CA ARG A 16 4.13 -6.38 6.97
C ARG A 16 5.47 -6.06 6.33
N ARG A 17 5.83 -6.77 5.27
CA ARG A 17 7.07 -6.53 4.53
C ARG A 17 7.06 -5.15 3.88
N SER A 18 5.99 -4.80 3.17
CA SER A 18 5.86 -3.49 2.52
C SER A 18 5.88 -2.36 3.55
N LYS A 19 5.16 -2.54 4.66
CA LYS A 19 5.13 -1.56 5.74
C LYS A 19 6.54 -1.34 6.31
N LYS A 20 7.26 -2.43 6.54
CA LYS A 20 8.63 -2.36 7.05
C LYS A 20 9.55 -1.61 6.08
N PHE A 21 9.38 -1.85 4.79
CA PHE A 21 10.16 -1.15 3.77
C PHE A 21 9.88 0.35 3.78
N LEU A 22 8.61 0.73 3.82
CA LEU A 22 8.23 2.15 3.88
C LEU A 22 8.78 2.82 5.13
N ASP A 23 8.65 2.16 6.28
CA ASP A 23 9.16 2.70 7.54
C ASP A 23 10.67 2.85 7.53
N ALA A 24 11.39 1.87 6.98
CA ALA A 24 12.85 1.89 6.91
C ALA A 24 13.38 3.02 6.02
N ASN A 25 12.59 3.45 5.04
CA ASN A 25 12.95 4.54 4.14
C ASN A 25 12.34 5.88 4.56
N ASN A 26 11.78 5.95 5.78
CA ASN A 26 11.18 7.16 6.34
C ASN A 26 10.05 7.74 5.47
N VAL A 27 9.35 6.87 4.75
CA VAL A 27 8.21 7.27 3.92
C VAL A 27 6.99 7.47 4.82
N LYS A 28 6.33 8.60 4.68
CA LYS A 28 5.09 8.86 5.39
C LYS A 28 3.93 8.34 4.56
N TYR A 29 3.03 7.60 5.20
CA TYR A 29 1.86 7.04 4.54
C TYR A 29 0.73 6.86 5.54
N ASN A 30 -0.50 6.80 5.02
CA ASN A 30 -1.68 6.47 5.83
C ASN A 30 -1.87 4.96 5.76
N TYR A 31 -2.03 4.31 6.90
CA TYR A 31 -2.27 2.87 6.95
C TYR A 31 -3.74 2.62 7.28
N ILE A 32 -4.41 1.84 6.45
CA ILE A 32 -5.81 1.49 6.64
C ILE A 32 -5.92 -0.03 6.76
N ASP A 33 -6.43 -0.50 7.90
CA ASP A 33 -6.63 -1.92 8.16
C ASP A 33 -7.96 -2.37 7.56
N VAL A 34 -7.90 -3.23 6.53
CA VAL A 34 -9.11 -3.70 5.83
C VAL A 34 -9.91 -4.69 6.67
N GLU A 35 -9.35 -5.23 7.75
CA GLU A 35 -10.09 -6.08 8.68
C GLU A 35 -10.96 -5.25 9.62
N ALA A 36 -10.50 -4.05 9.97
CA ALA A 36 -11.23 -3.15 10.86
C ALA A 36 -12.23 -2.27 10.12
N ASP A 37 -12.06 -2.10 8.81
CA ASP A 37 -12.88 -1.18 8.00
C ASP A 37 -13.43 -1.89 6.77
N VAL A 38 -14.73 -2.21 6.78
CA VAL A 38 -15.41 -2.91 5.68
C VAL A 38 -15.38 -2.09 4.39
N SER A 39 -15.53 -0.78 4.49
CA SER A 39 -15.51 0.09 3.31
C SER A 39 -14.12 0.09 2.65
N ALA A 40 -13.07 -0.02 3.44
CA ALA A 40 -11.71 -0.14 2.93
C ALA A 40 -11.50 -1.47 2.20
N SER A 41 -12.08 -2.56 2.73
CA SER A 41 -12.04 -3.86 2.07
C SER A 41 -12.74 -3.80 0.71
N ASP A 42 -13.91 -3.17 0.65
CA ASP A 42 -14.65 -2.99 -0.60
C ASP A 42 -13.84 -2.15 -1.61
N LYS A 43 -13.15 -1.14 -1.13
CA LYS A 43 -12.29 -0.29 -1.96
C LYS A 43 -11.15 -1.09 -2.59
N VAL A 44 -10.53 -1.98 -1.83
CA VAL A 44 -9.46 -2.86 -2.32
C VAL A 44 -10.00 -3.76 -3.43
N ILE A 45 -11.17 -4.36 -3.23
CA ILE A 45 -11.79 -5.24 -4.22
C ILE A 45 -12.07 -4.46 -5.52
N GLU A 46 -12.57 -3.24 -5.39
CA GLU A 46 -12.84 -2.36 -6.53
C GLU A 46 -11.55 -2.05 -7.31
N ILE A 47 -10.50 -1.67 -6.61
CA ILE A 47 -9.20 -1.33 -7.21
C ILE A 47 -8.61 -2.52 -7.95
N ASN A 48 -8.75 -3.73 -7.39
CA ASN A 48 -8.19 -4.95 -7.97
C ASN A 48 -9.11 -5.64 -8.98
N GLY A 49 -10.21 -5.00 -9.36
CA GLY A 49 -11.11 -5.57 -10.36
C GLY A 49 -11.88 -6.80 -9.89
N GLY A 50 -12.15 -6.90 -8.60
CA GLY A 50 -12.95 -7.98 -8.02
C GLY A 50 -12.22 -8.90 -7.06
N GLN A 51 -10.92 -8.67 -6.82
CA GLN A 51 -10.12 -9.51 -5.92
C GLN A 51 -9.71 -8.75 -4.66
N ARG A 52 -9.75 -9.44 -3.52
CA ARG A 52 -9.32 -8.87 -2.24
C ARG A 52 -7.84 -9.17 -2.01
N SER A 53 -6.99 -8.63 -2.88
CA SER A 53 -5.53 -8.80 -2.75
C SER A 53 -4.93 -7.62 -2.01
N ILE A 54 -4.15 -7.88 -0.99
CA ILE A 54 -3.45 -6.87 -0.18
C ILE A 54 -1.96 -7.24 -0.07
N PRO A 55 -1.06 -6.27 0.13
CA PRO A 55 -1.31 -4.84 0.30
C PRO A 55 -1.66 -4.14 -1.01
N VAL A 56 -2.44 -3.07 -0.93
CA VAL A 56 -2.63 -2.12 -2.02
C VAL A 56 -2.07 -0.79 -1.56
N ILE A 57 -1.17 -0.22 -2.34
CA ILE A 57 -0.53 1.05 -2.01
C ILE A 57 -0.88 2.05 -3.11
N ILE A 58 -1.57 3.12 -2.73
CA ILE A 58 -1.97 4.19 -3.65
C ILE A 58 -1.01 5.35 -3.47
N PHE A 59 -0.48 5.86 -4.58
CA PHE A 59 0.53 6.91 -4.58
C PHE A 59 -0.07 8.28 -4.89
N SER A 60 0.74 9.31 -4.68
CA SER A 60 0.32 10.71 -4.87
C SER A 60 -0.11 11.03 -6.30
N ASP A 61 0.37 10.28 -7.29
CA ASP A 61 0.01 10.46 -8.69
C ASP A 61 -1.28 9.73 -9.09
N GLY A 62 -1.96 9.09 -8.12
CA GLY A 62 -3.20 8.37 -8.36
C GLY A 62 -3.03 6.93 -8.81
N THR A 63 -1.80 6.49 -9.05
CA THR A 63 -1.52 5.08 -9.42
C THR A 63 -1.43 4.22 -8.17
N HIS A 64 -1.50 2.90 -8.35
CA HIS A 64 -1.39 1.96 -7.24
C HIS A 64 -0.53 0.76 -7.61
N LEU A 65 -0.03 0.07 -6.58
CA LEU A 65 0.62 -1.22 -6.70
C LEU A 65 -0.10 -2.20 -5.79
N THR A 66 -0.30 -3.43 -6.27
CA THR A 66 -0.91 -4.51 -5.49
C THR A 66 0.15 -5.58 -5.26
N GLU A 67 0.36 -5.96 -4.01
CA GLU A 67 1.36 -6.96 -3.61
C GLU A 67 2.74 -6.70 -4.22
N PRO A 68 3.27 -5.45 -4.12
CA PRO A 68 4.55 -5.15 -4.76
C PRO A 68 5.71 -5.82 -4.05
N SER A 69 6.73 -6.18 -4.84
CA SER A 69 8.02 -6.54 -4.26
C SER A 69 8.70 -5.28 -3.71
N ASP A 70 9.70 -5.44 -2.86
CA ASP A 70 10.47 -4.31 -2.35
C ASP A 70 11.14 -3.56 -3.51
N ALA A 71 11.62 -4.28 -4.53
CA ALA A 71 12.24 -3.67 -5.71
C ALA A 71 11.24 -2.81 -6.49
N ALA A 72 10.01 -3.30 -6.71
CA ALA A 72 8.98 -2.55 -7.41
C ALA A 72 8.56 -1.32 -6.62
N LEU A 73 8.42 -1.47 -5.31
CA LEU A 73 8.05 -0.37 -4.41
C LEU A 73 9.13 0.70 -4.41
N LYS A 74 10.40 0.29 -4.32
CA LYS A 74 11.54 1.20 -4.36
C LYS A 74 11.57 1.99 -5.67
N GLU A 75 11.42 1.31 -6.80
CA GLU A 75 11.41 1.95 -8.12
C GLU A 75 10.33 3.01 -8.21
N LYS A 76 9.11 2.69 -7.74
CA LYS A 76 8.00 3.64 -7.76
C LYS A 76 8.27 4.85 -6.89
N LEU A 77 8.75 4.63 -5.68
CA LEU A 77 9.06 5.72 -4.74
C LEU A 77 10.18 6.62 -5.28
N GLU A 78 11.19 6.04 -5.92
CA GLU A 78 12.24 6.81 -6.56
C GLU A 78 11.72 7.64 -7.72
N SER A 79 10.84 7.06 -8.55
CA SER A 79 10.24 7.77 -9.68
C SER A 79 9.42 8.97 -9.23
N LEU A 80 8.80 8.89 -8.05
CA LEU A 80 8.03 9.98 -7.47
C LEU A 80 8.89 10.93 -6.63
N LYS A 81 10.16 10.65 -6.52
CA LYS A 81 11.12 11.43 -5.72
C LYS A 81 10.74 11.49 -4.24
N VAL A 82 10.16 10.40 -3.72
CA VAL A 82 9.84 10.25 -2.31
C VAL A 82 11.08 9.77 -1.53
N ILE A 83 11.89 8.97 -2.19
CA ILE A 83 13.15 8.48 -1.61
C ILE A 83 14.33 8.70 -2.55
#